data_54f468c9405288b1561a73951c9bf8db
#
_entry.id   54f468c9405288b1561a73951c9bf8db
#
_cell.length_a   1.000
_cell.length_b   1.000
_cell.length_c   1.000
_cell.angle_alpha   90.00
_cell.angle_beta   90.00
_cell.angle_gamma   90.00
#
_symmetry.space_group_name_H-M   'P 1'
#
loop_
_entity.id
_entity.type
_entity.pdbx_description
1 polymer ?
#
loop_
_entity_poly.entity_id
_entity_poly.type
_entity_poly.pdbx_seq_one_letter_code
_entity_poly.pdbx_strand_id
1 'polypeptide(L)'
;DASRAIDAVKEVVDIPVSIDSMDPIEIEEAVSAKADLIVSLDPKNIVEVSKFGTHLPAVVLPTDFRKGLFPRKASERLKLLEENIKTSRENGFTKIIADPILDPLVTPGSTESIVATYKFRERYPNIPIFLGVGNVTELLDADSPGVNAFLAGIAAEMEVSFLLTTEVSDKARGSVRELAKVSDMMFLAKKRESIPKEIGLNLLILKEEKLKSEEYNKSILKGTEIIDAEIKDEYRFDPKGCFKILLERDKDSILLFHYIRSNMKQPELIIRGKTPKEVYM
;
A
#
# COMPACT_ATOMS: atom_id res chain seq x y z
N ASP A 1 4.69 -18.84 17.26
CA ASP A 1 6.07 -18.35 17.43
C ASP A 1 6.18 -16.82 17.21
N ALA A 2 5.16 -16.12 17.69
CA ALA A 2 5.05 -14.67 17.54
C ALA A 2 6.19 -13.94 18.28
N SER A 3 6.63 -14.46 19.45
CA SER A 3 7.74 -13.90 20.21
C SER A 3 9.02 -13.77 19.37
N ARG A 4 9.43 -14.86 18.71
CA ARG A 4 10.66 -14.85 17.89
C ARG A 4 10.55 -13.90 16.69
N ALA A 5 9.36 -13.73 16.13
CA ALA A 5 9.12 -12.79 15.02
C ALA A 5 9.28 -11.34 15.52
N ILE A 6 8.69 -11.00 16.65
CA ILE A 6 8.82 -9.66 17.26
C ILE A 6 10.27 -9.36 17.62
N ASP A 7 10.95 -10.30 18.27
CA ASP A 7 12.37 -10.15 18.65
C ASP A 7 13.25 -9.90 17.42
N ALA A 8 13.11 -10.72 16.37
CA ALA A 8 13.88 -10.58 15.13
C ALA A 8 13.64 -9.23 14.42
N VAL A 9 12.42 -8.72 14.43
CA VAL A 9 12.12 -7.41 13.86
C VAL A 9 12.76 -6.30 14.71
N LYS A 10 12.62 -6.38 16.03
CA LYS A 10 13.17 -5.37 16.96
C LYS A 10 14.70 -5.34 17.01
N GLU A 11 15.38 -6.42 16.62
CA GLU A 11 16.85 -6.43 16.45
C GLU A 11 17.33 -5.55 15.29
N VAL A 12 16.49 -5.31 14.28
CA VAL A 12 16.88 -4.60 13.05
C VAL A 12 16.21 -3.24 12.87
N VAL A 13 15.15 -2.94 13.65
CA VAL A 13 14.44 -1.65 13.57
C VAL A 13 14.19 -1.05 14.95
N ASP A 14 14.31 0.26 15.06
CA ASP A 14 14.00 1.05 16.26
C ASP A 14 12.70 1.85 16.05
N ILE A 15 11.64 1.13 15.70
CA ILE A 15 10.29 1.67 15.53
C ILE A 15 9.27 0.79 16.27
N PRO A 16 8.07 1.31 16.62
CA PRO A 16 7.02 0.49 17.22
C PRO A 16 6.64 -0.70 16.34
N VAL A 17 6.49 -1.87 16.95
CA VAL A 17 6.15 -3.13 16.28
C VAL A 17 4.81 -3.63 16.79
N SER A 18 3.87 -3.91 15.88
CA SER A 18 2.55 -4.45 16.21
C SER A 18 2.46 -5.95 15.97
N ILE A 19 1.56 -6.59 16.72
CA ILE A 19 1.07 -7.94 16.42
C ILE A 19 -0.30 -7.85 15.77
N ASP A 20 -0.45 -8.43 14.58
CA ASP A 20 -1.74 -8.60 13.90
C ASP A 20 -2.17 -10.06 13.98
N SER A 21 -2.97 -10.38 14.99
CA SER A 21 -3.53 -11.71 15.22
C SER A 21 -4.84 -11.63 15.99
N MET A 22 -5.71 -12.63 15.78
CA MET A 22 -6.93 -12.85 16.55
C MET A 22 -6.77 -13.99 17.58
N ASP A 23 -5.59 -14.64 17.62
CA ASP A 23 -5.28 -15.71 18.57
C ASP A 23 -4.69 -15.11 19.86
N PRO A 24 -5.36 -15.27 21.03
CA PRO A 24 -4.84 -14.76 22.30
C PRO A 24 -3.45 -15.30 22.65
N ILE A 25 -3.10 -16.52 22.26
CA ILE A 25 -1.79 -17.12 22.55
C ILE A 25 -0.68 -16.39 21.76
N GLU A 26 -0.89 -16.15 20.47
CA GLU A 26 0.06 -15.40 19.66
C GLU A 26 0.22 -13.95 20.15
N ILE A 27 -0.90 -13.33 20.58
CA ILE A 27 -0.87 -11.98 21.14
C ILE A 27 -0.09 -11.97 22.47
N GLU A 28 -0.28 -12.96 23.34
CA GLU A 28 0.45 -13.07 24.62
C GLU A 28 1.95 -13.25 24.42
N GLU A 29 2.35 -14.12 23.47
CA GLU A 29 3.75 -14.28 23.06
C GLU A 29 4.34 -12.96 22.57
N ALA A 30 3.63 -12.24 21.71
CA ALA A 30 4.11 -10.98 21.16
C ALA A 30 4.19 -9.86 22.21
N VAL A 31 3.21 -9.77 23.12
CA VAL A 31 3.22 -8.82 24.25
C VAL A 31 4.40 -9.12 25.18
N SER A 32 4.68 -10.39 25.45
CA SER A 32 5.85 -10.83 26.23
C SER A 32 7.18 -10.45 25.57
N ALA A 33 7.25 -10.47 24.25
CA ALA A 33 8.36 -10.00 23.42
C ALA A 33 8.33 -8.47 23.18
N LYS A 34 7.52 -7.73 23.96
CA LYS A 34 7.43 -6.26 23.92
C LYS A 34 6.88 -5.69 22.61
N ALA A 35 5.89 -6.33 22.01
CA ALA A 35 5.10 -5.66 20.97
C ALA A 35 4.51 -4.34 21.52
N ASP A 36 4.35 -3.35 20.66
CA ASP A 36 3.95 -2.00 21.05
C ASP A 36 2.46 -1.71 20.78
N LEU A 37 1.79 -2.52 19.96
CA LEU A 37 0.39 -2.36 19.55
C LEU A 37 -0.24 -3.72 19.26
N ILE A 38 -1.49 -3.91 19.71
CA ILE A 38 -2.31 -5.09 19.41
C ILE A 38 -3.27 -4.76 18.25
N VAL A 39 -3.20 -5.54 17.19
CA VAL A 39 -4.10 -5.53 16.04
C VAL A 39 -4.59 -6.97 15.86
N SER A 40 -5.83 -7.40 16.22
CA SER A 40 -6.99 -6.60 16.57
C SER A 40 -7.77 -7.23 17.73
N LEU A 41 -8.75 -6.49 18.25
CA LEU A 41 -9.68 -6.96 19.29
C LEU A 41 -11.13 -7.03 18.76
N ASP A 42 -11.80 -8.12 19.07
CA ASP A 42 -13.26 -8.27 18.98
C ASP A 42 -13.77 -9.16 20.12
N PRO A 43 -15.08 -9.42 20.25
CA PRO A 43 -15.61 -10.26 21.32
C PRO A 43 -15.00 -11.67 21.41
N LYS A 44 -14.28 -12.15 20.37
CA LYS A 44 -13.61 -13.45 20.41
C LYS A 44 -12.43 -13.47 21.38
N ASN A 45 -11.68 -12.38 21.46
CA ASN A 45 -10.40 -12.35 22.16
C ASN A 45 -10.29 -11.28 23.27
N ILE A 46 -11.16 -10.26 23.32
CA ILE A 46 -11.08 -9.15 24.30
C ILE A 46 -10.86 -9.65 25.73
N VAL A 47 -11.64 -10.63 26.19
CA VAL A 47 -11.58 -11.11 27.58
C VAL A 47 -10.25 -11.81 27.89
N GLU A 48 -9.77 -12.64 26.97
CA GLU A 48 -8.50 -13.35 27.17
C GLU A 48 -7.31 -12.38 27.11
N VAL A 49 -7.28 -11.50 26.09
CA VAL A 49 -6.20 -10.53 25.90
C VAL A 49 -6.17 -9.48 27.02
N SER A 50 -7.32 -9.19 27.65
CA SER A 50 -7.37 -8.25 28.78
C SER A 50 -6.57 -8.69 29.99
N LYS A 51 -6.29 -9.97 30.14
CA LYS A 51 -5.51 -10.51 31.27
C LYS A 51 -4.05 -10.07 31.25
N PHE A 52 -3.52 -9.70 30.07
CA PHE A 52 -2.09 -9.35 29.91
C PHE A 52 -1.82 -8.12 29.03
N GLY A 53 -2.78 -7.70 28.16
CA GLY A 53 -2.55 -6.72 27.10
C GLY A 53 -3.08 -5.31 27.35
N THR A 54 -3.80 -5.03 28.46
CA THR A 54 -4.51 -3.76 28.66
C THR A 54 -3.64 -2.51 28.76
N HIS A 55 -2.35 -2.67 29.00
CA HIS A 55 -1.38 -1.57 29.06
C HIS A 55 -0.96 -1.06 27.68
N LEU A 56 -1.16 -1.85 26.61
CA LEU A 56 -0.86 -1.51 25.23
C LEU A 56 -2.04 -0.81 24.55
N PRO A 57 -1.80 0.02 23.53
CA PRO A 57 -2.84 0.43 22.60
C PRO A 57 -3.36 -0.78 21.82
N ALA A 58 -4.67 -0.77 21.53
CA ALA A 58 -5.30 -1.89 20.83
C ALA A 58 -6.32 -1.41 19.80
N VAL A 59 -6.29 -2.02 18.63
CA VAL A 59 -7.26 -1.78 17.54
C VAL A 59 -8.49 -2.61 17.79
N VAL A 60 -9.68 -1.99 17.76
CA VAL A 60 -10.98 -2.64 17.97
C VAL A 60 -11.75 -2.69 16.66
N LEU A 61 -12.24 -3.88 16.32
CA LEU A 61 -12.97 -4.16 15.08
C LEU A 61 -14.50 -4.17 15.29
N PRO A 62 -15.30 -3.85 14.24
CA PRO A 62 -16.75 -4.01 14.20
C PRO A 62 -17.18 -5.43 13.82
N THR A 63 -16.58 -6.46 14.43
CA THR A 63 -16.82 -7.87 14.10
C THR A 63 -17.18 -8.67 15.36
N ASP A 64 -17.77 -9.85 15.21
CA ASP A 64 -17.82 -10.89 16.22
C ASP A 64 -17.50 -12.24 15.58
N PHE A 65 -16.21 -12.59 15.57
CA PHE A 65 -15.72 -13.84 14.97
C PHE A 65 -16.31 -15.09 15.61
N ARG A 66 -16.77 -15.04 16.88
CA ARG A 66 -17.45 -16.18 17.53
C ARG A 66 -18.77 -16.51 16.85
N LYS A 67 -19.46 -15.49 16.33
CA LYS A 67 -20.78 -15.59 15.68
C LYS A 67 -20.70 -15.54 14.16
N GLY A 68 -19.53 -15.36 13.57
CA GLY A 68 -19.38 -15.12 12.14
C GLY A 68 -20.07 -13.81 11.70
N LEU A 69 -20.11 -12.79 12.57
CA LEU A 69 -20.80 -11.55 12.32
C LEU A 69 -19.82 -10.51 11.74
N PHE A 70 -20.09 -10.11 10.49
CA PHE A 70 -19.31 -9.12 9.73
C PHE A 70 -20.27 -8.13 9.08
N PRO A 71 -20.63 -7.03 9.76
CA PRO A 71 -21.61 -6.07 9.26
C PRO A 71 -21.13 -5.39 7.98
N ARG A 72 -22.03 -5.31 6.99
CA ARG A 72 -21.75 -4.65 5.72
C ARG A 72 -22.28 -3.22 5.65
N LYS A 73 -23.38 -2.92 6.37
CA LYS A 73 -23.98 -1.60 6.41
C LYS A 73 -23.27 -0.69 7.41
N ALA A 74 -23.06 0.56 7.05
CA ALA A 74 -22.40 1.54 7.90
C ALA A 74 -23.03 1.65 9.29
N SER A 75 -24.37 1.65 9.38
CA SER A 75 -25.09 1.77 10.65
C SER A 75 -24.88 0.56 11.57
N GLU A 76 -24.89 -0.66 11.03
CA GLU A 76 -24.68 -1.89 11.78
C GLU A 76 -23.22 -2.00 12.24
N ARG A 77 -22.30 -1.63 11.34
CA ARG A 77 -20.86 -1.59 11.59
C ARG A 77 -20.52 -0.62 12.74
N LEU A 78 -21.06 0.59 12.70
CA LEU A 78 -20.91 1.57 13.77
C LEU A 78 -21.43 1.05 15.09
N LYS A 79 -22.64 0.51 15.09
CA LYS A 79 -23.24 -0.03 16.32
C LYS A 79 -22.36 -1.10 16.95
N LEU A 80 -21.90 -2.07 16.16
CA LEU A 80 -21.05 -3.15 16.68
C LEU A 80 -19.67 -2.64 17.12
N LEU A 81 -19.09 -1.67 16.40
CA LEU A 81 -17.83 -1.04 16.81
C LEU A 81 -17.96 -0.31 18.15
N GLU A 82 -19.04 0.43 18.33
CA GLU A 82 -19.36 1.14 19.59
C GLU A 82 -19.53 0.14 20.74
N GLU A 83 -20.25 -0.96 20.52
CA GLU A 83 -20.44 -2.05 21.50
C GLU A 83 -19.09 -2.71 21.85
N ASN A 84 -18.25 -3.01 20.86
CA ASN A 84 -16.94 -3.63 21.08
C ASN A 84 -15.97 -2.68 21.79
N ILE A 85 -15.98 -1.38 21.46
CA ILE A 85 -15.20 -0.37 22.19
C ILE A 85 -15.64 -0.28 23.66
N LYS A 86 -16.94 -0.30 23.91
CA LYS A 86 -17.47 -0.31 25.29
C LYS A 86 -17.00 -1.55 26.03
N THR A 87 -17.15 -2.73 25.44
CA THR A 87 -16.68 -4.00 26.01
C THR A 87 -15.18 -3.98 26.28
N SER A 88 -14.37 -3.46 25.36
CA SER A 88 -12.92 -3.33 25.57
C SER A 88 -12.60 -2.46 26.77
N ARG A 89 -13.27 -1.31 26.92
CA ARG A 89 -13.11 -0.42 28.08
C ARG A 89 -13.50 -1.07 29.39
N GLU A 90 -14.62 -1.81 29.43
CA GLU A 90 -15.08 -2.57 30.59
C GLU A 90 -14.07 -3.66 30.98
N ASN A 91 -13.29 -4.16 30.05
CA ASN A 91 -12.19 -5.12 30.28
C ASN A 91 -10.82 -4.45 30.52
N GLY A 92 -10.76 -3.13 30.74
CA GLY A 92 -9.57 -2.42 31.18
C GLY A 92 -8.71 -1.78 30.07
N PHE A 93 -9.07 -1.89 28.80
CA PHE A 93 -8.36 -1.19 27.72
C PHE A 93 -8.65 0.31 27.75
N THR A 94 -7.64 1.13 27.90
CA THR A 94 -7.74 2.59 27.94
C THR A 94 -7.25 3.27 26.67
N LYS A 95 -6.34 2.63 25.93
CA LYS A 95 -5.73 3.14 24.71
C LYS A 95 -6.36 2.46 23.49
N ILE A 96 -7.56 2.90 23.12
CA ILE A 96 -8.33 2.28 22.04
C ILE A 96 -8.13 3.03 20.74
N ILE A 97 -7.91 2.28 19.67
CA ILE A 97 -7.90 2.72 18.30
C ILE A 97 -9.08 2.01 17.60
N ALA A 98 -9.89 2.73 16.85
CA ALA A 98 -11.04 2.16 16.17
C ALA A 98 -10.71 1.85 14.71
N ASP A 99 -10.97 0.64 14.25
CA ASP A 99 -10.91 0.30 12.82
C ASP A 99 -12.32 -0.03 12.32
N PRO A 100 -12.98 0.88 11.59
CA PRO A 100 -14.29 0.59 10.97
C PRO A 100 -14.21 -0.45 9.84
N ILE A 101 -13.05 -0.94 9.49
CA ILE A 101 -12.67 -1.84 8.39
C ILE A 101 -13.01 -1.24 7.03
N LEU A 102 -12.00 -1.02 6.21
CA LEU A 102 -12.16 -0.68 4.80
C LEU A 102 -12.34 -1.97 3.99
N ASP A 103 -13.52 -2.17 3.44
CA ASP A 103 -13.78 -3.31 2.57
C ASP A 103 -13.24 -3.10 1.14
N PRO A 104 -12.98 -4.18 0.40
CA PRO A 104 -12.67 -4.12 -1.02
C PRO A 104 -13.77 -3.44 -1.84
N LEU A 105 -13.41 -2.89 -3.00
CA LEU A 105 -14.35 -2.28 -3.93
C LEU A 105 -15.40 -3.29 -4.44
N VAL A 106 -16.61 -2.81 -4.66
CA VAL A 106 -17.75 -3.54 -5.24
C VAL A 106 -18.29 -4.65 -4.32
N THR A 107 -17.43 -5.57 -3.86
CA THR A 107 -17.86 -6.71 -3.04
C THR A 107 -16.89 -6.92 -1.88
N PRO A 108 -17.32 -6.65 -0.62
CA PRO A 108 -18.66 -6.18 -0.20
C PRO A 108 -18.96 -4.72 -0.51
N GLY A 109 -17.95 -3.88 -0.75
CA GLY A 109 -18.09 -2.50 -1.18
C GLY A 109 -17.55 -1.47 -0.18
N SER A 110 -16.60 -0.64 -0.63
CA SER A 110 -15.90 0.35 0.20
C SER A 110 -16.77 1.54 0.62
N THR A 111 -17.86 1.82 -0.08
CA THR A 111 -18.70 3.01 0.21
C THR A 111 -19.28 2.98 1.63
N GLU A 112 -19.82 1.84 2.05
CA GLU A 112 -20.37 1.69 3.41
C GLU A 112 -19.27 1.80 4.48
N SER A 113 -18.06 1.35 4.18
CA SER A 113 -16.88 1.49 5.03
C SER A 113 -16.48 2.95 5.21
N ILE A 114 -16.41 3.70 4.12
CA ILE A 114 -16.07 5.14 4.14
C ILE A 114 -17.14 5.92 4.92
N VAL A 115 -18.42 5.62 4.68
CA VAL A 115 -19.53 6.25 5.44
C VAL A 115 -19.46 5.91 6.92
N ALA A 116 -19.11 4.67 7.28
CA ALA A 116 -18.94 4.28 8.68
C ALA A 116 -17.77 5.04 9.31
N THR A 117 -16.63 5.12 8.64
CA THR A 117 -15.44 5.85 9.11
C THR A 117 -15.75 7.34 9.33
N TYR A 118 -16.38 7.98 8.36
CA TYR A 118 -16.78 9.38 8.46
C TYR A 118 -17.73 9.63 9.65
N LYS A 119 -18.80 8.85 9.76
CA LYS A 119 -19.77 8.96 10.87
C LYS A 119 -19.15 8.63 12.23
N PHE A 120 -18.18 7.71 12.28
CA PHE A 120 -17.46 7.42 13.50
C PHE A 120 -16.62 8.63 13.94
N ARG A 121 -15.91 9.27 13.01
CA ARG A 121 -15.13 10.50 13.29
C ARG A 121 -16.03 11.63 13.83
N GLU A 122 -17.20 11.86 13.22
CA GLU A 122 -18.14 12.87 13.69
C GLU A 122 -18.60 12.62 15.12
N ARG A 123 -18.84 11.36 15.52
CA ARG A 123 -19.32 10.99 16.87
C ARG A 123 -18.20 10.96 17.91
N TYR A 124 -17.01 10.54 17.50
CA TYR A 124 -15.87 10.29 18.38
C TYR A 124 -14.59 10.99 17.91
N PRO A 125 -14.55 12.32 17.96
CA PRO A 125 -13.43 13.10 17.41
C PRO A 125 -12.08 12.80 18.08
N ASN A 126 -12.10 12.28 19.31
CA ASN A 126 -10.89 12.02 20.10
C ASN A 126 -10.41 10.55 20.04
N ILE A 127 -11.14 9.64 19.40
CA ILE A 127 -10.69 8.25 19.25
C ILE A 127 -9.88 8.15 17.98
N PRO A 128 -8.61 7.72 18.04
CA PRO A 128 -7.81 7.47 16.83
C PRO A 128 -8.48 6.44 15.93
N ILE A 129 -8.41 6.66 14.62
CA ILE A 129 -8.95 5.75 13.62
C ILE A 129 -7.80 5.07 12.89
N PHE A 130 -7.93 3.77 12.71
CA PHE A 130 -7.09 2.92 11.90
C PHE A 130 -7.83 2.56 10.60
N LEU A 131 -7.16 2.50 9.47
CA LEU A 131 -7.75 2.17 8.19
C LEU A 131 -6.83 1.27 7.37
N GLY A 132 -7.30 0.05 7.08
CA GLY A 132 -6.58 -0.92 6.25
C GLY A 132 -6.73 -0.62 4.77
N VAL A 133 -5.92 0.30 4.21
CA VAL A 133 -5.98 0.66 2.77
C VAL A 133 -5.49 -0.48 1.87
N GLY A 134 -4.65 -1.37 2.39
CA GLY A 134 -4.22 -2.59 1.71
C GLY A 134 -5.37 -3.47 1.23
N ASN A 135 -6.50 -3.49 1.94
CA ASN A 135 -7.71 -4.23 1.54
C ASN A 135 -8.26 -3.80 0.17
N VAL A 136 -7.99 -2.57 -0.25
CA VAL A 136 -8.35 -2.09 -1.60
C VAL A 136 -7.17 -2.25 -2.56
N THR A 137 -5.99 -1.81 -2.16
CA THR A 137 -4.81 -1.80 -3.03
C THR A 137 -4.41 -3.20 -3.49
N GLU A 138 -4.46 -4.20 -2.61
CA GLU A 138 -4.13 -5.60 -2.94
C GLU A 138 -5.20 -6.27 -3.82
N LEU A 139 -6.46 -5.87 -3.68
CA LEU A 139 -7.60 -6.53 -4.32
C LEU A 139 -8.17 -5.75 -5.52
N LEU A 140 -7.42 -4.78 -6.05
CA LEU A 140 -7.76 -4.02 -7.24
C LEU A 140 -6.63 -4.12 -8.26
N ASP A 141 -6.91 -4.64 -9.47
CA ASP A 141 -5.94 -4.71 -10.56
C ASP A 141 -5.72 -3.32 -11.21
N ALA A 142 -5.05 -2.45 -10.46
CA ALA A 142 -4.64 -1.12 -10.88
C ALA A 142 -3.28 -0.77 -10.25
N ASP A 143 -2.58 0.19 -10.81
CA ASP A 143 -1.31 0.67 -10.27
C ASP A 143 -1.50 1.25 -8.87
N SER A 144 -0.75 0.72 -7.90
CA SER A 144 -0.85 1.06 -6.48
C SER A 144 -0.67 2.55 -6.15
N PRO A 145 0.22 3.33 -6.82
CA PRO A 145 0.43 4.73 -6.45
C PRO A 145 -0.84 5.60 -6.53
N GLY A 146 -1.66 5.40 -7.57
CA GLY A 146 -2.91 6.15 -7.73
C GLY A 146 -3.97 5.75 -6.71
N VAL A 147 -4.08 4.45 -6.43
CA VAL A 147 -5.02 3.90 -5.43
C VAL A 147 -4.63 4.38 -4.03
N ASN A 148 -3.36 4.25 -3.65
CA ASN A 148 -2.83 4.71 -2.37
C ASN A 148 -3.00 6.23 -2.20
N ALA A 149 -2.76 7.01 -3.26
CA ALA A 149 -2.93 8.46 -3.21
C ALA A 149 -4.38 8.87 -2.95
N PHE A 150 -5.33 8.24 -3.63
CA PHE A 150 -6.75 8.53 -3.46
C PHE A 150 -7.26 8.12 -2.06
N LEU A 151 -6.90 6.93 -1.61
CA LEU A 151 -7.31 6.44 -0.29
C LEU A 151 -6.71 7.26 0.85
N ALA A 152 -5.43 7.65 0.75
CA ALA A 152 -4.80 8.52 1.73
C ALA A 152 -5.41 9.94 1.74
N GLY A 153 -5.87 10.45 0.59
CA GLY A 153 -6.63 11.70 0.51
C GLY A 153 -7.93 11.63 1.30
N ILE A 154 -8.75 10.61 1.04
CA ILE A 154 -10.00 10.37 1.79
C ILE A 154 -9.71 10.17 3.30
N ALA A 155 -8.68 9.41 3.63
CA ALA A 155 -8.28 9.19 5.02
C ALA A 155 -7.86 10.51 5.72
N ALA A 156 -7.16 11.39 5.03
CA ALA A 156 -6.76 12.70 5.55
C ALA A 156 -7.97 13.63 5.80
N GLU A 157 -8.97 13.59 4.91
CA GLU A 157 -10.23 14.32 5.11
C GLU A 157 -11.01 13.81 6.33
N MET A 158 -11.01 12.50 6.57
CA MET A 158 -11.65 11.87 7.73
C MET A 158 -10.77 11.86 8.99
N GLU A 159 -9.60 12.49 8.96
CA GLU A 159 -8.65 12.55 10.08
C GLU A 159 -8.26 11.17 10.63
N VAL A 160 -8.09 10.21 9.74
CA VAL A 160 -7.57 8.88 10.08
C VAL A 160 -6.15 9.02 10.62
N SER A 161 -5.87 8.30 11.72
CA SER A 161 -4.59 8.41 12.45
C SER A 161 -3.56 7.37 12.00
N PHE A 162 -4.03 6.21 11.54
CA PHE A 162 -3.17 5.08 11.13
C PHE A 162 -3.64 4.51 9.81
N LEU A 163 -2.71 4.28 8.90
CA LEU A 163 -2.94 3.61 7.62
C LEU A 163 -2.16 2.30 7.59
N LEU A 164 -2.84 1.19 7.30
CA LEU A 164 -2.21 -0.11 7.10
C LEU A 164 -2.21 -0.46 5.62
N THR A 165 -1.06 -0.88 5.11
CA THR A 165 -0.92 -1.50 3.80
C THR A 165 0.05 -2.67 3.87
N THR A 166 -0.04 -3.54 2.87
CA THR A 166 0.82 -4.71 2.69
C THR A 166 1.46 -4.67 1.31
N GLU A 167 2.44 -5.54 1.08
CA GLU A 167 3.10 -5.74 -0.21
C GLU A 167 3.09 -7.25 -0.56
N VAL A 168 1.91 -7.89 -0.43
CA VAL A 168 1.75 -9.33 -0.66
C VAL A 168 1.75 -9.66 -2.15
N SER A 169 0.99 -8.90 -2.94
CA SER A 169 0.97 -9.07 -4.39
C SER A 169 2.13 -8.32 -5.06
N ASP A 170 2.62 -8.86 -6.18
CA ASP A 170 3.69 -8.22 -6.96
C ASP A 170 3.35 -6.79 -7.41
N LYS A 171 2.09 -6.52 -7.71
CA LYS A 171 1.60 -5.19 -8.11
C LYS A 171 1.59 -4.18 -6.95
N ALA A 172 1.54 -4.66 -5.70
CA ALA A 172 1.55 -3.83 -4.51
C ALA A 172 2.97 -3.57 -3.96
N ARG A 173 4.00 -4.08 -4.61
CA ARG A 173 5.39 -3.80 -4.22
C ARG A 173 5.68 -2.31 -4.25
N GLY A 174 6.17 -1.76 -3.14
CA GLY A 174 6.41 -0.34 -2.95
C GLY A 174 5.27 0.42 -2.28
N SER A 175 4.11 -0.23 -2.02
CA SER A 175 2.93 0.41 -1.41
C SER A 175 3.22 1.07 -0.06
N VAL A 176 4.07 0.49 0.77
CA VAL A 176 4.47 1.10 2.06
C VAL A 176 5.16 2.45 1.84
N ARG A 177 6.11 2.51 0.90
CA ARG A 177 6.84 3.74 0.55
C ARG A 177 5.92 4.77 -0.12
N GLU A 178 5.03 4.32 -0.99
CA GLU A 178 4.03 5.15 -1.64
C GLU A 178 3.09 5.78 -0.62
N LEU A 179 2.59 4.97 0.32
CA LEU A 179 1.66 5.41 1.35
C LEU A 179 2.33 6.40 2.33
N ALA A 180 3.58 6.16 2.71
CA ALA A 180 4.36 7.11 3.49
C ALA A 180 4.51 8.45 2.77
N LYS A 181 4.91 8.42 1.49
CA LYS A 181 5.09 9.63 0.68
C LYS A 181 3.79 10.40 0.46
N VAL A 182 2.69 9.69 0.24
CA VAL A 182 1.39 10.35 0.04
C VAL A 182 0.81 10.89 1.36
N SER A 183 1.10 10.25 2.49
CA SER A 183 0.73 10.79 3.81
C SER A 183 1.38 12.15 4.04
N ASP A 184 2.68 12.30 3.72
CA ASP A 184 3.37 13.59 3.76
C ASP A 184 2.73 14.60 2.79
N MET A 185 2.38 14.15 1.58
CA MET A 185 1.73 14.99 0.56
C MET A 185 0.37 15.52 1.06
N MET A 186 -0.47 14.65 1.63
CA MET A 186 -1.78 15.05 2.16
C MET A 186 -1.65 15.92 3.41
N PHE A 187 -0.69 15.66 4.27
CA PHE A 187 -0.37 16.51 5.41
C PHE A 187 0.02 17.92 4.97
N LEU A 188 0.88 18.06 3.96
CA LEU A 188 1.28 19.36 3.42
C LEU A 188 0.11 20.10 2.77
N ALA A 189 -0.71 19.40 2.00
CA ALA A 189 -1.90 19.96 1.37
C ALA A 189 -2.87 20.50 2.43
N LYS A 190 -3.17 19.72 3.46
CA LYS A 190 -4.03 20.12 4.58
C LYS A 190 -3.45 21.32 5.33
N LYS A 191 -2.15 21.28 5.65
CA LYS A 191 -1.46 22.39 6.36
C LYS A 191 -1.44 23.70 5.56
N ARG A 192 -1.39 23.62 4.23
CA ARG A 192 -1.37 24.78 3.33
C ARG A 192 -2.78 25.21 2.86
N GLU A 193 -3.81 24.49 3.29
CA GLU A 193 -5.20 24.68 2.84
C GLU A 193 -5.31 24.69 1.29
N SER A 194 -4.58 23.75 0.65
CA SER A 194 -4.46 23.65 -0.81
C SER A 194 -4.78 22.26 -1.31
N ILE A 195 -5.09 22.15 -2.60
CA ILE A 195 -5.16 20.84 -3.27
C ILE A 195 -3.76 20.20 -3.29
N PRO A 196 -3.66 18.86 -3.29
CA PRO A 196 -2.39 18.13 -3.31
C PRO A 196 -1.74 18.13 -4.71
N LYS A 197 -1.53 19.32 -5.27
CA LYS A 197 -0.94 19.54 -6.60
C LYS A 197 0.14 20.61 -6.52
N GLU A 198 1.27 20.39 -7.18
CA GLU A 198 2.39 21.33 -7.25
C GLU A 198 2.94 21.75 -5.86
N ILE A 199 2.87 20.86 -4.88
CA ILE A 199 3.29 21.12 -3.49
C ILE A 199 4.73 20.68 -3.19
N GLY A 200 5.47 20.18 -4.20
CA GLY A 200 6.84 19.71 -4.08
C GLY A 200 6.97 18.20 -3.84
N LEU A 201 5.84 17.50 -3.66
CA LEU A 201 5.75 16.04 -3.56
C LEU A 201 4.75 15.54 -4.61
N ASN A 202 5.07 14.40 -5.25
CA ASN A 202 4.16 13.73 -6.16
C ASN A 202 4.46 12.22 -6.20
N LEU A 203 3.54 11.45 -6.75
CA LEU A 203 3.64 10.00 -6.96
C LEU A 203 3.65 9.65 -8.46
N LEU A 204 4.02 10.60 -9.30
CA LEU A 204 4.11 10.38 -10.74
C LEU A 204 5.31 9.49 -11.06
N ILE A 205 5.08 8.39 -11.80
CA ILE A 205 6.12 7.42 -12.20
C ILE A 205 6.24 7.36 -13.73
N LEU A 206 5.11 7.18 -14.42
CA LEU A 206 5.07 7.03 -15.88
C LEU A 206 4.54 8.26 -16.62
N LYS A 207 4.04 9.26 -15.88
CA LYS A 207 3.50 10.50 -16.44
C LYS A 207 4.22 11.68 -15.84
N GLU A 208 4.38 12.72 -16.65
CA GLU A 208 4.95 14.00 -16.21
C GLU A 208 3.84 14.92 -15.69
N GLU A 209 4.18 15.74 -14.70
CA GLU A 209 3.27 16.76 -14.14
C GLU A 209 2.95 17.83 -15.18
N LYS A 210 3.97 18.21 -15.97
CA LYS A 210 3.86 19.17 -17.09
C LYS A 210 4.68 18.64 -18.24
N LEU A 211 4.09 18.62 -19.41
CA LEU A 211 4.83 18.36 -20.63
C LEU A 211 5.83 19.51 -20.84
N LYS A 212 7.11 19.20 -20.71
CA LYS A 212 8.20 20.14 -21.03
C LYS A 212 8.81 19.71 -22.35
N SER A 213 8.78 20.61 -23.32
CA SER A 213 9.62 20.43 -24.48
C SER A 213 11.07 20.71 -24.09
N GLU A 214 11.94 19.74 -24.27
CA GLU A 214 13.37 20.00 -24.12
C GLU A 214 13.82 20.97 -25.22
N GLU A 215 14.43 22.08 -24.81
CA GLU A 215 15.06 22.98 -25.73
C GLU A 215 16.36 22.36 -26.21
N TYR A 216 16.48 22.19 -27.50
CA TYR A 216 17.72 21.74 -28.14
C TYR A 216 18.19 22.76 -29.13
N ASN A 217 19.50 22.80 -29.33
CA ASN A 217 20.10 23.71 -30.28
C ASN A 217 19.76 23.32 -31.73
N LYS A 218 18.85 24.06 -32.35
CA LYS A 218 18.40 23.80 -33.73
C LYS A 218 19.53 23.79 -34.74
N SER A 219 20.70 24.34 -34.42
CA SER A 219 21.86 24.31 -35.33
C SER A 219 22.42 22.90 -35.56
N ILE A 220 22.18 21.96 -34.64
CA ILE A 220 22.60 20.55 -34.82
C ILE A 220 21.79 19.82 -35.87
N LEU A 221 20.63 20.34 -36.26
CA LEU A 221 19.80 19.78 -37.34
C LEU A 221 20.29 20.22 -38.73
N LYS A 222 21.16 21.24 -38.78
CA LYS A 222 21.61 21.80 -40.06
C LYS A 222 22.54 20.80 -40.75
N GLY A 223 22.10 20.31 -41.89
CA GLY A 223 22.82 19.30 -42.66
C GLY A 223 22.56 17.84 -42.25
N THR A 224 21.66 17.63 -41.30
CA THR A 224 21.20 16.29 -40.90
C THR A 224 19.88 15.98 -41.61
N GLU A 225 19.79 14.81 -42.22
CA GLU A 225 18.54 14.31 -42.79
C GLU A 225 17.53 14.03 -41.69
N ILE A 226 16.32 14.56 -41.82
CA ILE A 226 15.20 14.27 -40.92
C ILE A 226 14.24 13.38 -41.68
N ILE A 227 13.96 12.21 -41.16
CA ILE A 227 12.99 11.27 -41.71
C ILE A 227 11.76 11.27 -40.81
N ASP A 228 10.63 11.69 -41.37
CA ASP A 228 9.34 11.57 -40.65
C ASP A 228 8.90 10.10 -40.64
N ALA A 229 8.65 9.57 -39.44
CA ALA A 229 8.22 8.21 -39.29
C ALA A 229 6.73 8.05 -39.68
N GLU A 230 6.46 7.08 -40.52
CA GLU A 230 5.10 6.69 -40.92
C GLU A 230 4.74 5.33 -40.30
N ILE A 231 3.49 5.17 -39.87
CA ILE A 231 2.97 3.87 -39.47
C ILE A 231 2.84 3.00 -40.73
N LYS A 232 3.57 1.87 -40.74
CA LYS A 232 3.47 0.85 -41.79
C LYS A 232 2.87 -0.41 -41.23
N ASP A 233 1.92 -1.01 -41.93
CA ASP A 233 1.25 -2.25 -41.55
C ASP A 233 2.19 -3.47 -41.59
N GLU A 234 3.36 -3.35 -42.30
CA GLU A 234 4.34 -4.40 -42.36
C GLU A 234 5.48 -4.17 -41.36
N TYR A 235 5.65 -5.12 -40.45
CA TYR A 235 6.82 -5.15 -39.58
C TYR A 235 8.07 -5.57 -40.36
N ARG A 236 9.05 -4.68 -40.45
CA ARG A 236 10.36 -4.99 -41.04
C ARG A 236 11.41 -5.09 -39.96
N PHE A 237 12.04 -6.25 -39.87
CA PHE A 237 13.20 -6.44 -39.00
C PHE A 237 14.34 -5.55 -39.42
N ASP A 238 15.07 -4.98 -38.44
CA ASP A 238 16.32 -4.28 -38.70
C ASP A 238 17.29 -5.22 -39.45
N PRO A 239 17.97 -4.75 -40.49
CA PRO A 239 18.97 -5.56 -41.21
C PRO A 239 20.07 -6.13 -40.32
N LYS A 240 20.40 -5.47 -39.23
CA LYS A 240 21.40 -5.90 -38.25
C LYS A 240 20.89 -6.92 -37.25
N GLY A 241 19.56 -7.04 -37.09
CA GLY A 241 18.94 -7.99 -36.15
C GLY A 241 17.89 -7.35 -35.23
N CYS A 242 17.63 -7.97 -34.13
CA CYS A 242 16.70 -7.45 -33.11
C CYS A 242 17.12 -7.83 -31.69
N PHE A 243 16.56 -7.12 -30.74
CA PHE A 243 16.71 -7.45 -29.33
C PHE A 243 15.42 -8.00 -28.76
N LYS A 244 15.55 -9.00 -27.84
CA LYS A 244 14.48 -9.46 -26.99
C LYS A 244 14.89 -9.27 -25.54
N ILE A 245 14.02 -8.64 -24.76
CA ILE A 245 14.25 -8.40 -23.32
C ILE A 245 13.38 -9.35 -22.53
N LEU A 246 13.95 -10.04 -21.56
CA LEU A 246 13.27 -10.91 -20.61
C LEU A 246 13.67 -10.56 -19.19
N LEU A 247 12.73 -10.73 -18.27
CA LEU A 247 13.01 -10.64 -16.83
C LEU A 247 13.17 -12.06 -16.27
N GLU A 248 14.34 -12.36 -15.74
CA GLU A 248 14.63 -13.61 -15.01
C GLU A 248 14.34 -13.35 -13.52
N ARG A 249 13.08 -13.51 -13.13
CA ARG A 249 12.57 -13.04 -11.82
C ARG A 249 13.15 -13.82 -10.64
N ASP A 250 13.46 -15.09 -10.82
CA ASP A 250 14.11 -15.96 -9.84
C ASP A 250 15.55 -15.54 -9.50
N LYS A 251 16.21 -14.79 -10.38
CA LYS A 251 17.57 -14.26 -10.21
C LYS A 251 17.64 -12.75 -10.14
N ASP A 252 16.47 -12.09 -10.12
CA ASP A 252 16.37 -10.62 -10.10
C ASP A 252 17.26 -9.96 -11.15
N SER A 253 17.17 -10.46 -12.39
CA SER A 253 18.00 -10.01 -13.49
C SER A 253 17.23 -9.75 -14.78
N ILE A 254 17.76 -8.85 -15.60
CA ILE A 254 17.30 -8.51 -16.94
C ILE A 254 18.23 -9.22 -17.93
N LEU A 255 17.65 -9.94 -18.87
CA LEU A 255 18.35 -10.56 -19.97
C LEU A 255 18.03 -9.83 -21.28
N LEU A 256 19.04 -9.35 -21.96
CA LEU A 256 18.94 -8.78 -23.30
C LEU A 256 19.54 -9.77 -24.31
N PHE A 257 18.69 -10.34 -25.15
CA PHE A 257 19.08 -11.28 -26.20
C PHE A 257 19.24 -10.51 -27.51
N HIS A 258 20.38 -10.62 -28.16
CA HIS A 258 20.62 -10.10 -29.50
C HIS A 258 20.50 -11.23 -30.53
N TYR A 259 19.64 -11.07 -31.52
CA TYR A 259 19.46 -11.99 -32.64
C TYR A 259 19.88 -11.29 -33.94
N ILE A 260 20.72 -11.97 -34.74
CA ILE A 260 21.02 -11.51 -36.08
C ILE A 260 19.99 -12.04 -37.07
N ARG A 261 19.78 -11.29 -38.17
CA ARG A 261 18.79 -11.64 -39.21
C ARG A 261 18.99 -13.01 -39.82
N SER A 262 20.22 -13.46 -39.96
CA SER A 262 20.57 -14.75 -40.51
C SER A 262 20.23 -15.95 -39.61
N ASN A 263 20.06 -15.70 -38.32
CA ASN A 263 19.70 -16.73 -37.33
C ASN A 263 18.78 -16.17 -36.23
N MET A 264 17.50 -16.24 -36.48
CA MET A 264 16.46 -15.82 -35.49
C MET A 264 16.10 -16.91 -34.48
N LYS A 265 16.70 -18.08 -34.57
CA LYS A 265 16.38 -19.20 -33.65
C LYS A 265 17.29 -19.19 -32.42
N GLN A 266 18.50 -18.70 -32.55
CA GLN A 266 19.47 -18.67 -31.47
C GLN A 266 20.08 -17.28 -31.36
N PRO A 267 20.12 -16.67 -30.16
CA PRO A 267 20.76 -15.40 -29.97
C PRO A 267 22.27 -15.50 -30.19
N GLU A 268 22.85 -14.50 -30.81
CA GLU A 268 24.29 -14.36 -30.96
C GLU A 268 24.96 -13.91 -29.66
N LEU A 269 24.26 -13.06 -28.90
CA LEU A 269 24.74 -12.49 -27.65
C LEU A 269 23.61 -12.42 -26.63
N ILE A 270 23.94 -12.68 -25.39
CA ILE A 270 23.05 -12.47 -24.24
C ILE A 270 23.79 -11.60 -23.23
N ILE A 271 23.19 -10.46 -22.89
CA ILE A 271 23.68 -9.56 -21.85
C ILE A 271 22.78 -9.73 -20.62
N ARG A 272 23.37 -9.89 -19.45
CA ARG A 272 22.65 -9.97 -18.17
C ARG A 272 23.06 -8.80 -17.30
N GLY A 273 22.07 -8.13 -16.69
CA GLY A 273 22.26 -7.06 -15.70
C GLY A 273 21.11 -7.03 -14.69
N LYS A 274 21.29 -6.28 -13.63
CA LYS A 274 20.26 -6.06 -12.61
C LYS A 274 19.40 -4.82 -12.89
N THR A 275 19.93 -3.91 -13.64
CA THR A 275 19.26 -2.64 -13.99
C THR A 275 19.17 -2.46 -15.50
N PRO A 276 18.17 -1.71 -16.00
CA PRO A 276 18.11 -1.37 -17.43
C PRO A 276 19.39 -0.69 -17.92
N LYS A 277 20.02 0.14 -17.10
CA LYS A 277 21.25 0.85 -17.44
C LYS A 277 22.42 -0.11 -17.70
N GLU A 278 22.57 -1.15 -16.88
CA GLU A 278 23.63 -2.14 -17.04
C GLU A 278 23.51 -2.96 -18.34
N VAL A 279 22.29 -3.25 -18.78
CA VAL A 279 22.11 -4.01 -20.03
C VAL A 279 22.11 -3.14 -21.28
N TYR A 280 21.94 -1.83 -21.14
CA TYR A 280 21.94 -0.88 -22.26
C TYR A 280 23.33 -0.32 -22.58
N MET A 281 24.21 -0.16 -21.58
CA MET A 281 25.58 0.35 -21.75
C MET A 281 26.58 -0.75 -22.15
#